data_05e6de2d80a85254f41eff916e43c590
#
_entry.id   05e6de2d80a85254f41eff916e43c590
#
_cell.length_a   1.000
_cell.length_b   1.000
_cell.length_c   1.000
_cell.angle_alpha   90.00
_cell.angle_beta   90.00
_cell.angle_gamma   90.00
#
_symmetry.space_group_name_H-M   'P 1'
#
loop_
_entity.id
_entity.type
_entity.pdbx_description
1 polymer ?
#
loop_
_entity_poly.entity_id
_entity_poly.type
_entity_poly.pdbx_seq_one_letter_code
_entity_poly.pdbx_strand_id
1 'polypeptide(L)'
;MSDVDLLPPSVYPKRRAIGVRRVGARNEAATRTVMMARDHVLISDEKESNTGPTPLEMCPSSLLGGEGVIINRCAEAMKFSYSAVEMDAGGEVDQRGSRGVPGVRPYFNGVRIRITVQTDEPPERLEKLRRNVEYLRPVVSLFRSADVALDVSWERAKPWS
;
A
#
# COMPACT_ATOMS: atom_id res chain seq x y z
N MET A 1 -17.11 1.27 -20.91
CA MET A 1 -15.84 1.93 -20.47
C MET A 1 -16.28 2.95 -19.44
N SER A 2 -16.01 2.68 -18.16
CA SER A 2 -16.39 3.60 -17.08
C SER A 2 -15.51 4.83 -17.16
N ASP A 3 -16.14 6.02 -17.19
CA ASP A 3 -15.49 7.31 -17.10
C ASP A 3 -14.77 7.44 -15.75
N VAL A 4 -13.56 6.90 -15.69
CA VAL A 4 -12.60 7.28 -14.67
C VAL A 4 -12.11 8.66 -15.10
N ASP A 5 -12.59 9.69 -14.42
CA ASP A 5 -12.06 11.05 -14.55
C ASP A 5 -10.63 11.06 -14.01
N LEU A 6 -9.73 10.48 -14.81
CA LEU A 6 -8.31 10.48 -14.53
C LEU A 6 -7.82 11.93 -14.43
N LEU A 7 -6.77 12.12 -13.66
CA LEU A 7 -6.03 13.38 -13.60
C LEU A 7 -5.84 13.94 -15.02
N PRO A 8 -5.98 15.23 -15.22
CA PRO A 8 -5.92 15.80 -16.57
C PRO A 8 -4.63 15.38 -17.28
N PRO A 9 -4.67 15.08 -18.58
CA PRO A 9 -3.50 14.61 -19.35
C PRO A 9 -2.24 15.46 -19.25
N SER A 10 -2.39 16.72 -18.82
CA SER A 10 -1.28 17.64 -18.54
C SER A 10 -0.35 17.19 -17.39
N VAL A 11 -0.83 16.32 -16.52
CA VAL A 11 -0.06 15.76 -15.37
C VAL A 11 0.75 14.53 -15.78
N TYR A 12 0.46 13.92 -16.93
CA TYR A 12 1.19 12.74 -17.39
C TYR A 12 2.44 13.11 -18.17
N PRO A 13 3.59 12.47 -17.89
CA PRO A 13 4.75 12.63 -18.75
C PRO A 13 4.42 12.11 -20.15
N LYS A 14 4.53 12.97 -21.17
CA LYS A 14 4.27 12.62 -22.58
C LYS A 14 5.29 11.62 -23.14
N ARG A 15 6.37 11.36 -22.43
CA ARG A 15 7.44 10.43 -22.80
C ARG A 15 7.59 9.36 -21.72
N ARG A 16 8.06 8.16 -22.12
CA ARG A 16 8.42 7.09 -21.20
C ARG A 16 9.39 7.63 -20.14
N ALA A 17 8.95 7.63 -18.88
CA ALA A 17 9.75 8.02 -17.72
C ALA A 17 10.04 6.78 -16.87
N ILE A 18 11.32 6.36 -16.83
CA ILE A 18 11.74 5.23 -16.00
C ILE A 18 12.41 5.77 -14.75
N GLY A 19 11.85 5.44 -13.60
CA GLY A 19 12.44 5.75 -12.30
C GLY A 19 13.02 4.48 -11.67
N VAL A 20 14.29 4.53 -11.25
CA VAL A 20 14.94 3.45 -10.50
C VAL A 20 14.82 3.72 -9.01
N ARG A 21 14.42 2.70 -8.26
CA ARG A 21 14.40 2.72 -6.78
C ARG A 21 15.47 1.77 -6.27
N ARG A 22 16.35 2.25 -5.37
CA ARG A 22 17.46 1.48 -4.82
C ARG A 22 17.33 1.40 -3.31
N VAL A 23 17.55 0.20 -2.78
CA VAL A 23 17.65 -0.07 -1.36
C VAL A 23 18.89 -0.91 -1.15
N GLY A 24 19.73 -0.54 -0.20
CA GLY A 24 20.85 -1.36 0.28
C GLY A 24 20.46 -2.07 1.57
N ALA A 25 21.09 -3.20 1.85
CA ALA A 25 20.86 -3.93 3.10
C ALA A 25 22.15 -4.52 3.65
N ARG A 26 22.25 -4.64 4.98
CA ARG A 26 23.30 -5.35 5.70
C ARG A 26 22.66 -6.26 6.74
N ASN A 27 23.05 -7.52 6.71
CA ASN A 27 22.72 -8.52 7.71
C ASN A 27 24.04 -9.02 8.33
N GLU A 28 24.10 -9.17 9.64
CA GLU A 28 25.31 -9.54 10.39
C GLU A 28 25.21 -10.97 10.96
N ALA A 29 24.88 -11.92 10.08
CA ALA A 29 24.75 -13.35 10.43
C ALA A 29 23.72 -13.62 11.55
N ALA A 30 22.64 -12.84 11.57
CA ALA A 30 21.50 -12.97 12.45
C ALA A 30 20.22 -12.72 11.64
N THR A 31 19.07 -12.68 12.29
CA THR A 31 17.78 -12.44 11.61
C THR A 31 17.55 -10.96 11.32
N ARG A 32 18.16 -10.09 12.13
CA ARG A 32 18.06 -8.64 12.01
C ARG A 32 18.76 -8.12 10.76
N THR A 33 18.02 -7.42 9.92
CA THR A 33 18.54 -6.78 8.70
C THR A 33 18.32 -5.27 8.78
N VAL A 34 19.40 -4.50 8.60
CA VAL A 34 19.34 -3.04 8.49
C VAL A 34 19.34 -2.68 7.01
N MET A 35 18.33 -1.93 6.58
CA MET A 35 18.18 -1.49 5.20
C MET A 35 18.26 0.03 5.12
N MET A 36 18.75 0.52 3.99
CA MET A 36 18.84 1.95 3.70
C MET A 36 18.18 2.26 2.37
N ALA A 37 17.27 3.21 2.40
CA ALA A 37 16.63 3.78 1.22
C ALA A 37 16.85 5.29 1.24
N ARG A 38 17.75 5.80 0.40
CA ARG A 38 18.24 7.19 0.49
C ARG A 38 18.82 7.46 1.88
N ASP A 39 18.29 8.44 2.62
CA ASP A 39 18.73 8.81 3.98
C ASP A 39 17.88 8.15 5.08
N HIS A 40 17.01 7.20 4.71
CA HIS A 40 16.14 6.51 5.64
C HIS A 40 16.66 5.14 5.99
N VAL A 41 16.63 4.83 7.28
CA VAL A 41 16.97 3.51 7.82
C VAL A 41 15.68 2.76 8.13
N LEU A 42 15.62 1.51 7.65
CA LEU A 42 14.57 0.56 8.00
C LEU A 42 15.21 -0.65 8.66
N ILE A 43 14.53 -1.24 9.60
CA ILE A 43 14.96 -2.46 10.26
C ILE A 43 13.92 -3.53 10.00
N SER A 44 14.37 -4.75 9.68
CA SER A 44 13.51 -5.93 9.64
C SER A 44 14.13 -7.04 10.49
N ASP A 45 13.30 -7.82 11.15
CA ASP A 45 13.74 -8.90 12.02
C ASP A 45 12.71 -10.04 12.03
N GLU A 46 12.99 -11.10 12.76
CA GLU A 46 12.00 -12.12 13.13
C GLU A 46 11.11 -11.65 14.28
N LYS A 47 9.95 -12.29 14.40
CA LYS A 47 8.97 -11.98 15.45
C LYS A 47 9.53 -12.22 16.86
N GLU A 48 10.31 -13.25 17.02
CA GLU A 48 10.92 -13.66 18.31
C GLU A 48 11.95 -12.65 18.80
N SER A 49 12.79 -12.14 17.92
CA SER A 49 13.82 -11.12 18.23
C SER A 49 13.22 -9.74 18.45
N ASN A 50 12.15 -9.42 17.70
CA ASN A 50 11.31 -8.22 17.84
C ASN A 50 12.10 -6.87 17.88
N THR A 51 13.17 -6.75 17.11
CA THR A 51 13.90 -5.48 16.97
C THR A 51 13.42 -4.62 15.79
N GLY A 52 12.49 -5.16 15.00
CA GLY A 52 11.82 -4.51 13.88
C GLY A 52 10.68 -5.37 13.34
N PRO A 53 9.84 -4.83 12.45
CA PRO A 53 8.79 -5.61 11.80
C PRO A 53 9.38 -6.74 10.96
N THR A 54 8.63 -7.81 10.83
CA THR A 54 9.01 -8.92 9.94
C THR A 54 8.87 -8.50 8.47
N PRO A 55 9.57 -9.16 7.52
CA PRO A 55 9.38 -8.90 6.09
C PRO A 55 7.93 -9.04 5.63
N LEU A 56 7.18 -9.98 6.23
CA LEU A 56 5.77 -10.18 5.92
C LEU A 56 4.86 -9.06 6.45
N GLU A 57 5.24 -8.35 7.51
CA GLU A 57 4.55 -7.15 7.99
C GLU A 57 4.95 -5.90 7.19
N MET A 58 6.17 -5.85 6.68
CA MET A 58 6.62 -4.75 5.82
C MET A 58 5.88 -4.73 4.48
N CYS A 59 5.48 -5.88 3.94
CA CYS A 59 4.71 -5.96 2.70
C CYS A 59 3.37 -5.20 2.77
N PRO A 60 2.44 -5.51 3.69
CA PRO A 60 1.22 -4.72 3.85
C PRO A 60 1.49 -3.28 4.30
N SER A 61 2.56 -3.01 5.06
CA SER A 61 2.96 -1.63 5.38
C SER A 61 3.28 -0.82 4.12
N SER A 62 3.95 -1.42 3.14
CA SER A 62 4.24 -0.77 1.85
C SER A 62 2.97 -0.49 1.03
N LEU A 63 1.95 -1.35 1.15
CA LEU A 63 0.63 -1.10 0.56
C LEU A 63 0.01 0.17 1.14
N LEU A 64 -0.04 0.27 2.48
CA LEU A 64 -0.62 1.43 3.17
C LEU A 64 0.13 2.71 2.85
N GLY A 65 1.46 2.67 2.83
CA GLY A 65 2.28 3.81 2.41
C GLY A 65 1.98 4.25 0.97
N GLY A 66 1.80 3.29 0.07
CA GLY A 66 1.39 3.53 -1.32
C GLY A 66 -0.01 4.14 -1.43
N GLU A 67 -0.98 3.61 -0.68
CA GLU A 67 -2.34 4.15 -0.63
C GLU A 67 -2.34 5.62 -0.16
N GLY A 68 -1.65 5.94 0.94
CA GLY A 68 -1.60 7.31 1.46
C GLY A 68 -1.07 8.31 0.44
N VAL A 69 -0.01 7.96 -0.30
CA VAL A 69 0.55 8.82 -1.35
C VAL A 69 -0.46 9.03 -2.49
N ILE A 70 -1.14 7.98 -2.94
CA ILE A 70 -2.08 8.07 -4.06
C ILE A 70 -3.35 8.80 -3.64
N ILE A 71 -3.87 8.55 -2.43
CA ILE A 71 -5.02 9.27 -1.87
C ILE A 71 -4.75 10.78 -1.87
N ASN A 72 -3.58 11.19 -1.32
CA ASN A 72 -3.23 12.60 -1.28
C ASN A 72 -3.17 13.23 -2.69
N ARG A 73 -2.49 12.60 -3.63
CA ARG A 73 -2.40 13.09 -5.02
C ARG A 73 -3.76 13.22 -5.70
N CYS A 74 -4.63 12.22 -5.53
CA CYS A 74 -5.98 12.26 -6.09
C CYS A 74 -6.81 13.36 -5.43
N ALA A 75 -6.72 13.51 -4.11
CA ALA A 75 -7.42 14.53 -3.36
C ALA A 75 -7.01 15.94 -3.80
N GLU A 76 -5.70 16.21 -3.92
CA GLU A 76 -5.18 17.48 -4.44
C GLU A 76 -5.72 17.79 -5.83
N ALA A 77 -5.64 16.84 -6.76
CA ALA A 77 -6.11 17.02 -8.13
C ALA A 77 -7.63 17.27 -8.23
N MET A 78 -8.40 16.64 -7.34
CA MET A 78 -9.84 16.78 -7.26
C MET A 78 -10.29 17.97 -6.40
N LYS A 79 -9.38 18.65 -5.71
CA LYS A 79 -9.69 19.61 -4.64
C LYS A 79 -10.64 18.99 -3.62
N PHE A 80 -10.36 17.77 -3.22
CA PHE A 80 -11.08 17.02 -2.19
C PHE A 80 -10.46 17.33 -0.84
N SER A 81 -11.29 17.76 0.12
CA SER A 81 -10.84 18.12 1.47
C SER A 81 -10.98 16.95 2.43
N TYR A 82 -9.94 16.66 3.20
CA TYR A 82 -9.97 15.69 4.29
C TYR A 82 -9.01 16.10 5.40
N SER A 83 -9.28 15.69 6.63
CA SER A 83 -8.42 16.00 7.79
C SER A 83 -7.43 14.87 8.10
N ALA A 84 -7.83 13.62 7.91
CA ALA A 84 -6.98 12.45 8.13
C ALA A 84 -7.46 11.27 7.29
N VAL A 85 -6.56 10.31 7.10
CA VAL A 85 -6.88 8.97 6.60
C VAL A 85 -6.28 7.94 7.56
N GLU A 86 -7.14 7.11 8.10
CA GLU A 86 -6.73 5.96 8.90
C GLU A 86 -6.79 4.69 8.05
N MET A 87 -5.78 3.86 8.16
CA MET A 87 -5.68 2.66 7.35
C MET A 87 -5.15 1.50 8.17
N ASP A 88 -5.73 0.33 7.96
CA ASP A 88 -5.16 -0.94 8.43
C ASP A 88 -5.09 -1.97 7.29
N ALA A 89 -4.13 -2.86 7.36
CA ALA A 89 -4.00 -3.97 6.44
C ALA A 89 -3.57 -5.24 7.16
N GLY A 90 -4.22 -6.35 6.81
CA GLY A 90 -3.86 -7.69 7.27
C GLY A 90 -3.71 -8.66 6.11
N GLY A 91 -2.64 -9.45 6.12
CA GLY A 91 -2.37 -10.43 5.09
C GLY A 91 -2.33 -11.86 5.65
N GLU A 92 -2.94 -12.81 4.94
CA GLU A 92 -2.93 -14.22 5.28
C GLU A 92 -1.85 -14.95 4.52
N VAL A 93 -0.98 -15.68 5.24
CA VAL A 93 0.10 -16.51 4.68
C VAL A 93 0.02 -17.90 5.30
N ASP A 94 0.06 -18.92 4.46
CA ASP A 94 0.25 -20.29 4.95
C ASP A 94 1.74 -20.52 5.24
N GLN A 95 2.08 -20.60 6.54
CA GLN A 95 3.46 -20.75 7.00
C GLN A 95 4.13 -22.04 6.52
N ARG A 96 3.37 -23.04 6.07
CA ARG A 96 3.93 -24.27 5.50
C ARG A 96 4.65 -23.98 4.17
N GLY A 97 4.20 -22.97 3.41
CA GLY A 97 4.83 -22.55 2.16
C GLY A 97 6.27 -22.10 2.35
N SER A 98 6.54 -21.29 3.35
CA SER A 98 7.90 -20.83 3.69
C SER A 98 8.82 -21.95 4.21
N ARG A 99 8.22 -23.07 4.66
CA ARG A 99 8.93 -24.29 5.06
C ARG A 99 9.14 -25.28 3.93
N GLY A 100 8.78 -24.94 2.71
CA GLY A 100 8.98 -25.74 1.52
C GLY A 100 8.01 -26.90 1.33
N VAL A 101 6.82 -26.85 1.95
CA VAL A 101 5.81 -27.90 1.73
C VAL A 101 5.31 -27.84 0.28
N PRO A 102 5.44 -28.93 -0.50
CA PRO A 102 5.02 -28.95 -1.89
C PRO A 102 3.54 -28.59 -2.08
N GLY A 103 3.25 -27.77 -3.10
CA GLY A 103 1.89 -27.34 -3.44
C GLY A 103 1.32 -26.23 -2.52
N VAL A 104 2.07 -25.78 -1.52
CA VAL A 104 1.68 -24.66 -0.67
C VAL A 104 2.34 -23.38 -1.16
N ARG A 105 1.53 -22.35 -1.37
CA ARG A 105 1.97 -21.01 -1.79
C ARG A 105 2.85 -20.36 -0.70
N PRO A 106 4.09 -19.89 -1.01
CA PRO A 106 5.00 -19.33 0.01
C PRO A 106 4.79 -17.82 0.24
N TYR A 107 3.71 -17.24 -0.24
CA TYR A 107 3.37 -15.83 -0.13
C TYR A 107 1.88 -15.66 0.21
N PHE A 108 1.40 -14.42 0.25
CA PHE A 108 0.04 -14.09 0.67
C PHE A 108 -1.03 -14.79 -0.17
N ASN A 109 -1.99 -15.41 0.52
CA ASN A 109 -3.23 -15.92 -0.10
C ASN A 109 -4.21 -14.78 -0.33
N GLY A 110 -4.31 -13.87 0.64
CA GLY A 110 -5.17 -12.70 0.58
C GLY A 110 -4.67 -11.57 1.45
N VAL A 111 -5.06 -10.35 1.10
CA VAL A 111 -4.80 -9.13 1.89
C VAL A 111 -6.10 -8.35 2.00
N ARG A 112 -6.47 -7.99 3.22
CA ARG A 112 -7.57 -7.07 3.52
C ARG A 112 -6.99 -5.71 3.84
N ILE A 113 -7.59 -4.67 3.28
CA ILE A 113 -7.24 -3.26 3.55
C ILE A 113 -8.51 -2.52 3.93
N ARG A 114 -8.48 -1.81 5.05
CA ARG A 114 -9.54 -0.89 5.45
C ARG A 114 -9.00 0.54 5.39
N ILE A 115 -9.78 1.44 4.80
CA ILE A 115 -9.43 2.85 4.64
C ILE A 115 -10.59 3.68 5.17
N THR A 116 -10.33 4.49 6.19
CA THR A 116 -11.31 5.42 6.77
C THR A 116 -10.85 6.85 6.50
N VAL A 117 -11.66 7.60 5.76
CA VAL A 117 -11.36 8.99 5.39
C VAL A 117 -12.18 9.94 6.25
N GLN A 118 -11.51 10.79 7.01
CA GLN A 118 -12.14 11.82 7.82
C GLN A 118 -12.40 13.07 6.97
N THR A 119 -13.66 13.29 6.60
CA THR A 119 -14.04 14.36 5.67
C THR A 119 -15.49 14.80 5.85
N ASP A 120 -15.75 16.08 5.60
CA ASP A 120 -17.09 16.65 5.46
C ASP A 120 -17.60 16.59 4.02
N GLU A 121 -16.77 16.22 3.07
CA GLU A 121 -17.16 16.05 1.68
C GLU A 121 -18.30 15.03 1.53
N PRO A 122 -19.23 15.22 0.59
CA PRO A 122 -20.36 14.32 0.42
C PRO A 122 -19.93 12.92 -0.09
N PRO A 123 -20.74 11.87 0.15
CA PRO A 123 -20.39 10.49 -0.18
C PRO A 123 -19.98 10.26 -1.64
N GLU A 124 -20.63 10.94 -2.58
CA GLU A 124 -20.35 10.84 -4.01
C GLU A 124 -18.97 11.37 -4.38
N ARG A 125 -18.45 12.36 -3.65
CA ARG A 125 -17.08 12.85 -3.86
C ARG A 125 -16.05 11.88 -3.30
N LEU A 126 -16.35 11.23 -2.17
CA LEU A 126 -15.49 10.16 -1.65
C LEU A 126 -15.48 8.96 -2.60
N GLU A 127 -16.62 8.60 -3.16
CA GLU A 127 -16.70 7.51 -4.14
C GLU A 127 -15.90 7.83 -5.42
N LYS A 128 -15.91 9.08 -5.86
CA LYS A 128 -15.06 9.53 -6.98
C LYS A 128 -13.56 9.44 -6.62
N LEU A 129 -13.18 9.85 -5.41
CA LEU A 129 -11.81 9.72 -4.91
C LEU A 129 -11.38 8.24 -4.89
N ARG A 130 -12.21 7.35 -4.33
CA ARG A 130 -11.96 5.90 -4.29
C ARG A 130 -11.65 5.34 -5.67
N ARG A 131 -12.51 5.63 -6.67
CA ARG A 131 -12.32 5.14 -8.05
C ARG A 131 -11.01 5.61 -8.68
N ASN A 132 -10.63 6.87 -8.48
CA ASN A 132 -9.38 7.41 -8.98
C ASN A 132 -8.17 6.76 -8.31
N VAL A 133 -8.22 6.56 -6.99
CA VAL A 133 -7.16 5.89 -6.23
C VAL A 133 -7.02 4.44 -6.71
N GLU A 134 -8.12 3.70 -6.84
CA GLU A 134 -8.10 2.29 -7.27
C GLU A 134 -7.44 2.07 -8.64
N TYR A 135 -7.51 3.04 -9.52
CA TYR A 135 -6.87 2.96 -10.83
C TYR A 135 -5.34 3.16 -10.76
N LEU A 136 -4.85 3.96 -9.81
CA LEU A 136 -3.47 4.44 -9.78
C LEU A 136 -2.53 3.71 -8.80
N ARG A 137 -2.96 2.62 -8.19
CA ARG A 137 -2.24 1.92 -7.09
C ARG A 137 -1.11 0.99 -7.57
N PRO A 138 0.15 1.43 -7.67
CA PRO A 138 1.22 0.60 -8.22
C PRO A 138 1.56 -0.60 -7.33
N VAL A 139 1.61 -0.42 -5.99
CA VAL A 139 1.97 -1.49 -5.05
C VAL A 139 0.86 -2.53 -4.97
N VAL A 140 -0.40 -2.11 -4.88
CA VAL A 140 -1.56 -3.01 -4.91
C VAL A 140 -1.61 -3.81 -6.21
N SER A 141 -1.22 -3.18 -7.34
CA SER A 141 -1.18 -3.86 -8.63
C SER A 141 -0.18 -5.03 -8.67
N LEU A 142 0.92 -4.96 -7.91
CA LEU A 142 1.86 -6.09 -7.76
C LEU A 142 1.19 -7.28 -7.07
N PHE A 143 0.47 -7.06 -5.99
CA PHE A 143 -0.26 -8.12 -5.29
C PHE A 143 -1.33 -8.75 -6.18
N ARG A 144 -2.07 -7.92 -6.92
CA ARG A 144 -3.06 -8.42 -7.89
C ARG A 144 -2.42 -9.25 -9.00
N SER A 145 -1.26 -8.84 -9.51
CA SER A 145 -0.52 -9.59 -10.53
C SER A 145 0.05 -10.91 -9.99
N ALA A 146 0.24 -11.04 -8.68
CA ALA A 146 0.64 -12.27 -8.03
C ALA A 146 -0.55 -13.18 -7.65
N ASP A 147 -1.76 -12.86 -8.13
CA ASP A 147 -2.99 -13.60 -7.83
C ASP A 147 -3.28 -13.68 -6.32
N VAL A 148 -3.00 -12.58 -5.60
CA VAL A 148 -3.36 -12.40 -4.20
C VAL A 148 -4.77 -11.84 -4.12
N ALA A 149 -5.66 -12.48 -3.38
CA ALA A 149 -7.02 -11.98 -3.15
C ALA A 149 -6.97 -10.65 -2.38
N LEU A 150 -7.61 -9.62 -2.92
CA LEU A 150 -7.64 -8.28 -2.31
C LEU A 150 -9.06 -7.91 -1.90
N ASP A 151 -9.25 -7.67 -0.62
CA ASP A 151 -10.48 -7.15 -0.03
C ASP A 151 -10.21 -5.73 0.49
N VAL A 152 -10.76 -4.72 -0.20
CA VAL A 152 -10.50 -3.30 0.12
C VAL A 152 -11.80 -2.61 0.44
N SER A 153 -11.94 -2.13 1.67
CA SER A 153 -13.09 -1.37 2.12
C SER A 153 -12.75 0.10 2.35
N TRP A 154 -13.70 0.98 2.02
CA TRP A 154 -13.62 2.41 2.25
C TRP A 154 -14.76 2.88 3.10
N GLU A 155 -14.46 3.68 4.12
CA GLU A 155 -15.43 4.25 5.03
C GLU A 155 -15.23 5.77 5.14
N ARG A 156 -16.32 6.48 5.35
CA ARG A 156 -16.30 7.91 5.67
C ARG A 156 -16.51 8.11 7.16
N ALA A 157 -15.64 8.88 7.79
CA ALA A 157 -15.83 9.37 9.14
C ALA A 157 -15.93 10.89 9.14
N LYS A 158 -16.57 11.45 10.19
CA LYS A 158 -16.53 12.90 10.42
C LYS A 158 -15.13 13.30 10.92
N PRO A 159 -14.65 14.49 10.56
CA PRO A 159 -13.43 15.03 11.17
C PRO A 159 -13.54 15.06 12.70
N TRP A 160 -12.42 14.86 13.36
CA TRP A 160 -12.34 15.04 14.80
C TRP A 160 -12.61 16.52 15.13
N SER A 161 -13.51 16.77 16.09
CA SER A 161 -13.82 18.11 16.61
C SER A 161 -12.72 18.63 17.51
#